data_69dae429c65a9d8bfee6d96d100ba68f
#
_entry.id   69dae429c65a9d8bfee6d96d100ba68f
#
_cell.length_a   1.000
_cell.length_b   1.000
_cell.length_c   1.000
_cell.angle_alpha   90.00
_cell.angle_beta   90.00
_cell.angle_gamma   90.00
#
_symmetry.space_group_name_H-M   'P 1'
#
loop_
_entity.id
_entity.type
_entity.pdbx_description
1 polymer ?
#
loop_
_entity_poly.entity_id
_entity_poly.type
_entity_poly.pdbx_seq_one_letter_code
_entity_poly.pdbx_strand_id
1 'polypeptide(L)'
;MPLQKYIFNPGINKEGTDYSAEGGWFDANLVRFRKGLPEKIGGWEKYIQTSYEGTGRKLHGWVDLDGTKLLGLGTRFKLYIQEGTSYNDITPIRETTSAGDVTFAATNGSSTITVTDTGHGAVNGDFVTFSGAASLGGNVTAAVLNQEYQVVSVPTANTFTIVAKDTSGTEVTANSGDTGNGGSSVVGTYQINSGLDVFVDGTGWGVGTWGSGTWGSTTSLGDANQLRLWSMDNFGEDLISNPRAGSIYYWDKTSGLNTRAVALSSLAGANKAPTKGLQVLVSDIDRHVIVLGADPISGGSRSGSIDPLLVAFSDQENATEWEPLATNTAGSLRCSAGSEIIGGVRARQETLIWTDVALYSLQFIGPPNTFGLVLLNEGVSLIGPNAAVNTPNGIFWMDKKGFYVYNGAIQPVPCSVHAFVFDNLNEGQAFQVFGFVNKQFDEVGWFYCSGENTVIDRYVTYNYVENTWAIGELSRTAWLDEGLVAFPRAAGKDNGTAYLYSHETGFDNDGSPMDNVFIESADFDIGDGEQFQFVRRFIPDVKFTGNSSGTQKINLVLKARNFPGDSLTTDQTSSFTATTTKVDTRARGRQAAVRFESDDDAETVDRLGVGFRIGATRLDIQPNGRR
;
A
#
# COMPACT_ATOMS: atom_id res chain seq x y z
N MET A 1 -28.27 -15.06 -40.34
CA MET A 1 -28.56 -15.83 -39.13
C MET A 1 -29.40 -15.01 -38.19
N PRO A 2 -30.13 -15.57 -37.26
CA PRO A 2 -30.79 -14.81 -36.21
C PRO A 2 -29.74 -14.14 -35.34
N LEU A 3 -30.12 -13.05 -34.69
CA LEU A 3 -29.31 -12.39 -33.65
C LEU A 3 -28.79 -13.42 -32.64
N GLN A 4 -27.47 -13.46 -32.43
CA GLN A 4 -26.86 -14.32 -31.43
C GLN A 4 -26.67 -13.55 -30.13
N LYS A 5 -27.06 -14.19 -29.04
CA LYS A 5 -26.83 -13.66 -27.70
C LYS A 5 -25.46 -14.13 -27.21
N TYR A 6 -24.59 -13.20 -26.86
CA TYR A 6 -23.30 -13.50 -26.29
C TYR A 6 -23.34 -13.24 -24.78
N ILE A 7 -23.01 -14.26 -24.01
CA ILE A 7 -22.83 -14.20 -22.56
C ILE A 7 -21.43 -14.73 -22.32
N PHE A 8 -20.56 -13.85 -21.88
CA PHE A 8 -19.20 -14.23 -21.53
C PHE A 8 -19.14 -14.72 -20.08
N ASN A 9 -18.32 -15.72 -19.84
CA ASN A 9 -18.05 -16.22 -18.50
C ASN A 9 -17.44 -15.10 -17.63
N PRO A 10 -17.91 -14.91 -16.38
CA PRO A 10 -17.38 -13.88 -15.50
C PRO A 10 -15.94 -14.19 -15.07
N GLY A 11 -15.17 -13.15 -14.80
CA GLY A 11 -13.75 -13.23 -14.46
C GLY A 11 -12.84 -13.06 -15.66
N ILE A 12 -11.68 -12.46 -15.42
CA ILE A 12 -10.61 -12.32 -16.43
C ILE A 12 -9.81 -13.62 -16.48
N ASN A 13 -9.52 -14.09 -17.69
CA ASN A 13 -8.68 -15.25 -17.92
C ASN A 13 -7.54 -14.90 -18.88
N LYS A 14 -6.33 -14.83 -18.33
CA LYS A 14 -5.07 -14.56 -19.06
C LYS A 14 -4.04 -15.71 -18.93
N GLU A 15 -4.48 -16.92 -18.58
CA GLU A 15 -3.57 -18.07 -18.48
C GLU A 15 -3.17 -18.64 -19.85
N GLY A 16 -4.00 -18.42 -20.85
CA GLY A 16 -3.75 -18.87 -22.20
C GLY A 16 -3.61 -17.72 -23.20
N THR A 17 -3.85 -18.05 -24.45
CA THR A 17 -3.93 -17.07 -25.54
C THR A 17 -5.34 -16.46 -25.59
N ASP A 18 -5.47 -15.30 -26.23
CA ASP A 18 -6.75 -14.63 -26.47
C ASP A 18 -7.82 -15.58 -27.02
N TYR A 19 -7.41 -16.51 -27.89
CA TYR A 19 -8.31 -17.48 -28.49
C TYR A 19 -8.65 -18.67 -27.57
N SER A 20 -7.71 -19.10 -26.74
CA SER A 20 -7.98 -20.21 -25.80
C SER A 20 -8.96 -19.85 -24.68
N ALA A 21 -9.17 -18.55 -24.43
CA ALA A 21 -10.13 -18.03 -23.47
C ALA A 21 -11.51 -17.76 -24.08
N GLU A 22 -11.82 -18.30 -25.26
CA GLU A 22 -13.09 -18.11 -25.97
C GLU A 22 -14.30 -18.28 -25.04
N GLY A 23 -15.28 -17.38 -25.17
CA GLY A 23 -16.47 -17.37 -24.32
C GLY A 23 -16.27 -16.69 -22.96
N GLY A 24 -15.08 -16.16 -22.68
CA GLY A 24 -14.73 -15.41 -21.47
C GLY A 24 -14.27 -13.97 -21.73
N TRP A 25 -13.96 -13.27 -20.66
CA TRP A 25 -13.29 -11.98 -20.70
C TRP A 25 -11.79 -12.17 -20.60
N PHE A 26 -11.05 -11.46 -21.45
CA PHE A 26 -9.59 -11.61 -21.55
C PHE A 26 -8.83 -10.46 -20.92
N ASP A 27 -9.34 -9.23 -21.01
CA ASP A 27 -8.66 -8.06 -20.46
C ASP A 27 -9.63 -7.06 -19.84
N ALA A 28 -9.16 -6.32 -18.82
CA ALA A 28 -9.94 -5.26 -18.18
C ALA A 28 -9.04 -4.25 -17.47
N ASN A 29 -9.59 -3.06 -17.28
CA ASN A 29 -9.04 -2.05 -16.39
C ASN A 29 -10.18 -1.32 -15.66
N LEU A 30 -10.09 -1.19 -14.33
CA LEU A 30 -11.06 -0.52 -13.47
C LEU A 30 -12.49 -1.08 -13.59
N VAL A 31 -12.59 -2.40 -13.79
CA VAL A 31 -13.84 -3.16 -13.88
C VAL A 31 -13.80 -4.35 -12.93
N ARG A 32 -14.90 -4.60 -12.23
CA ARG A 32 -15.12 -5.75 -11.36
C ARG A 32 -16.24 -6.63 -11.89
N PHE A 33 -16.37 -7.83 -11.32
CA PHE A 33 -17.51 -8.71 -11.56
C PHE A 33 -18.43 -8.70 -10.35
N ARG A 34 -19.74 -8.54 -10.60
CA ARG A 34 -20.76 -8.57 -9.58
C ARG A 34 -22.00 -9.28 -10.09
N LYS A 35 -22.42 -10.34 -9.42
CA LYS A 35 -23.51 -11.23 -9.84
C LYS A 35 -23.33 -11.71 -11.28
N GLY A 36 -22.10 -12.11 -11.59
CA GLY A 36 -21.71 -12.63 -12.89
C GLY A 36 -21.62 -11.60 -14.02
N LEU A 37 -21.79 -10.30 -13.75
CA LEU A 37 -21.77 -9.25 -14.77
C LEU A 37 -20.62 -8.27 -14.48
N PRO A 38 -19.89 -7.82 -15.52
CA PRO A 38 -18.88 -6.79 -15.36
C PRO A 38 -19.52 -5.43 -15.10
N GLU A 39 -18.98 -4.70 -14.12
CA GLU A 39 -19.36 -3.33 -13.83
C GLU A 39 -18.11 -2.48 -13.54
N LYS A 40 -18.16 -1.21 -13.91
CA LYS A 40 -17.12 -0.24 -13.55
C LYS A 40 -17.03 -0.15 -12.03
N ILE A 41 -15.81 -0.13 -11.50
CA ILE A 41 -15.59 0.09 -10.05
C ILE A 41 -16.06 1.49 -9.64
N GLY A 42 -16.31 1.68 -8.35
CA GLY A 42 -16.60 3.00 -7.80
C GLY A 42 -15.42 3.96 -7.96
N GLY A 43 -15.72 5.25 -7.97
CA GLY A 43 -14.72 6.30 -8.04
C GLY A 43 -14.03 6.53 -6.69
N TRP A 44 -13.24 7.58 -6.64
CA TRP A 44 -12.57 8.02 -5.42
C TRP A 44 -12.46 9.55 -5.37
N GLU A 45 -12.44 10.08 -4.16
CA GLU A 45 -12.26 11.49 -3.88
C GLU A 45 -11.29 11.69 -2.73
N LYS A 46 -10.58 12.81 -2.70
CA LYS A 46 -9.73 13.17 -1.57
C LYS A 46 -10.59 13.28 -0.30
N TYR A 47 -10.28 12.46 0.69
CA TYR A 47 -10.99 12.49 1.98
C TYR A 47 -10.73 13.80 2.72
N ILE A 48 -9.50 14.30 2.64
CA ILE A 48 -9.07 15.56 3.20
C ILE A 48 -8.28 16.28 2.12
N GLN A 49 -8.55 17.58 1.93
CA GLN A 49 -7.85 18.40 0.95
C GLN A 49 -6.42 18.76 1.39
N THR A 50 -6.12 18.63 2.70
CA THR A 50 -4.77 18.80 3.22
C THR A 50 -3.94 17.57 2.88
N SER A 51 -2.73 17.79 2.38
CA SER A 51 -1.73 16.76 2.12
C SER A 51 -0.98 16.36 3.38
N TYR A 52 -0.35 15.20 3.33
CA TYR A 52 0.61 14.75 4.34
C TYR A 52 1.99 14.50 3.71
N GLU A 53 3.05 14.46 4.55
CA GLU A 53 4.41 14.29 4.07
C GLU A 53 4.79 12.82 3.86
N GLY A 54 5.35 12.53 2.70
CA GLY A 54 5.86 11.21 2.34
C GLY A 54 4.83 10.25 1.75
N THR A 55 5.28 9.07 1.36
CA THR A 55 4.41 8.00 0.85
C THR A 55 3.76 7.27 2.01
N GLY A 56 2.42 7.21 2.08
CA GLY A 56 1.70 6.44 3.09
C GLY A 56 1.99 4.94 2.92
N ARG A 57 2.31 4.25 4.00
CA ARG A 57 2.72 2.83 3.98
C ARG A 57 1.86 1.92 4.85
N LYS A 58 1.11 2.50 5.77
CA LYS A 58 0.15 1.76 6.61
C LYS A 58 -0.94 2.68 7.07
N LEU A 59 -2.16 2.15 7.09
CA LEU A 59 -3.32 2.74 7.72
C LEU A 59 -3.81 1.78 8.81
N HIS A 60 -4.16 2.34 9.96
CA HIS A 60 -4.79 1.59 11.06
C HIS A 60 -5.86 2.46 11.69
N GLY A 61 -7.08 1.95 11.81
CA GLY A 61 -8.20 2.70 12.35
C GLY A 61 -8.77 2.04 13.60
N TRP A 62 -9.08 2.84 14.61
CA TRP A 62 -9.77 2.40 15.83
C TRP A 62 -10.70 3.47 16.38
N VAL A 63 -11.50 3.11 17.36
CA VAL A 63 -12.41 4.02 18.07
C VAL A 63 -11.97 4.08 19.53
N ASP A 64 -11.90 5.28 20.07
CA ASP A 64 -11.66 5.47 21.49
C ASP A 64 -12.94 5.28 22.33
N LEU A 65 -12.82 5.35 23.64
CA LEU A 65 -13.96 5.18 24.57
C LEU A 65 -15.01 6.31 24.45
N ASP A 66 -14.62 7.46 23.94
CA ASP A 66 -15.51 8.59 23.69
C ASP A 66 -16.28 8.45 22.35
N GLY A 67 -15.99 7.43 21.57
CA GLY A 67 -16.56 7.20 20.24
C GLY A 67 -15.88 7.97 19.11
N THR A 68 -14.74 8.63 19.38
CA THR A 68 -13.95 9.33 18.37
C THR A 68 -13.22 8.33 17.49
N LYS A 69 -13.30 8.53 16.19
CA LYS A 69 -12.61 7.69 15.20
C LYS A 69 -11.23 8.24 14.96
N LEU A 70 -10.22 7.44 15.24
CA LEU A 70 -8.83 7.75 15.05
C LEU A 70 -8.26 6.89 13.93
N LEU A 71 -7.38 7.49 13.12
CA LEU A 71 -6.68 6.81 12.03
C LEU A 71 -5.18 7.06 12.14
N GLY A 72 -4.42 6.01 12.44
CA GLY A 72 -2.98 6.02 12.35
C GLY A 72 -2.53 5.95 10.89
N LEU A 73 -1.66 6.86 10.47
CA LEU A 73 -1.05 6.89 9.15
C LEU A 73 0.47 6.89 9.30
N GLY A 74 1.10 5.78 8.96
CA GLY A 74 2.55 5.68 8.86
C GLY A 74 3.03 5.97 7.44
N THR A 75 3.92 6.95 7.29
CA THR A 75 4.51 7.30 6.00
C THR A 75 6.01 6.99 5.97
N ARG A 76 6.66 7.16 4.82
CA ARG A 76 8.11 7.00 4.77
C ARG A 76 8.86 8.00 5.65
N PHE A 77 8.25 9.16 5.92
CA PHE A 77 8.86 10.25 6.68
C PHE A 77 8.33 10.33 8.11
N LYS A 78 7.03 10.22 8.29
CA LYS A 78 6.34 10.60 9.52
C LYS A 78 5.30 9.58 9.95
N LEU A 79 4.88 9.72 11.20
CA LEU A 79 3.78 9.01 11.80
C LEU A 79 2.71 10.03 12.24
N TYR A 80 1.47 9.83 11.79
CA TYR A 80 0.37 10.74 12.07
C TYR A 80 -0.79 10.03 12.76
N ILE A 81 -1.51 10.78 13.59
CA ILE A 81 -2.91 10.50 13.94
C ILE A 81 -3.79 11.47 13.15
N GLN A 82 -4.67 10.91 12.34
CA GLN A 82 -5.70 11.68 11.66
C GLN A 82 -6.97 11.64 12.50
N GLU A 83 -7.51 12.81 12.85
CA GLU A 83 -8.79 13.02 13.49
C GLU A 83 -9.53 14.15 12.78
N GLY A 84 -10.79 13.92 12.45
CA GLY A 84 -11.57 14.88 11.66
C GLY A 84 -10.93 15.19 10.32
N THR A 85 -10.44 16.40 10.11
CA THR A 85 -9.76 16.86 8.88
C THR A 85 -8.27 17.17 9.09
N SER A 86 -7.70 16.84 10.26
CA SER A 86 -6.34 17.20 10.63
C SER A 86 -5.43 15.99 10.69
N TYR A 87 -4.18 16.17 10.28
CA TYR A 87 -3.08 15.24 10.52
C TYR A 87 -2.23 15.77 11.67
N ASN A 88 -2.22 15.05 12.79
CA ASN A 88 -1.44 15.39 13.97
C ASN A 88 -0.14 14.58 13.93
N ASP A 89 0.99 15.27 13.86
CA ASP A 89 2.31 14.64 13.75
C ASP A 89 2.76 14.10 15.10
N ILE A 90 2.73 12.78 15.25
CA ILE A 90 3.19 12.05 16.43
C ILE A 90 4.54 11.35 16.22
N THR A 91 5.26 11.69 15.15
CA THR A 91 6.55 11.08 14.83
C THR A 91 7.49 11.12 16.02
N PRO A 92 8.07 10.00 16.45
CA PRO A 92 8.94 9.96 17.61
C PRO A 92 10.20 10.83 17.42
N ILE A 93 10.68 11.38 18.54
CA ILE A 93 11.95 12.10 18.58
C ILE A 93 13.07 11.12 18.90
N ARG A 94 14.10 11.10 18.05
CA ARG A 94 15.30 10.29 18.23
C ARG A 94 16.27 10.94 19.19
N GLU A 95 16.44 12.26 19.05
CA GLU A 95 17.44 13.02 19.79
C GLU A 95 17.06 14.49 19.92
N THR A 96 17.45 15.10 21.01
CA THR A 96 17.41 16.55 21.21
C THR A 96 18.78 16.99 21.70
N THR A 97 19.42 17.92 20.98
CA THR A 97 20.75 18.41 21.30
C THR A 97 20.74 19.31 22.52
N SER A 98 21.92 19.56 23.09
CA SER A 98 22.07 20.62 24.08
C SER A 98 22.07 22.01 23.43
N ALA A 99 21.76 23.04 24.21
CA ALA A 99 21.77 24.40 23.72
C ALA A 99 23.18 24.82 23.27
N GLY A 100 23.30 25.27 22.02
CA GLY A 100 24.54 25.71 21.40
C GLY A 100 25.35 24.65 20.65
N ASP A 101 24.89 23.39 20.63
CA ASP A 101 25.56 22.34 19.85
C ASP A 101 25.37 22.56 18.32
N VAL A 102 24.27 23.19 17.93
CA VAL A 102 23.93 23.45 16.54
C VAL A 102 24.34 24.86 16.11
N THR A 103 24.93 24.97 14.93
CA THR A 103 25.24 26.27 14.30
C THR A 103 24.86 26.29 12.83
N PHE A 104 24.62 27.49 12.30
CA PHE A 104 24.23 27.72 10.93
C PHE A 104 25.28 28.52 10.16
N ALA A 105 25.39 28.27 8.86
CA ALA A 105 26.18 29.07 7.94
C ALA A 105 25.37 29.29 6.65
N ALA A 106 25.23 30.56 6.26
CA ALA A 106 24.55 31.00 5.05
C ALA A 106 25.54 31.45 3.98
N THR A 107 25.19 31.31 2.72
CA THR A 107 25.94 31.85 1.58
C THR A 107 25.07 32.92 0.90
N ASN A 108 25.64 34.11 0.71
CA ASN A 108 24.96 35.23 0.03
C ASN A 108 24.43 34.79 -1.34
N GLY A 109 23.15 35.04 -1.61
CA GLY A 109 22.46 34.66 -2.83
C GLY A 109 21.93 33.21 -2.85
N SER A 110 22.04 32.45 -1.74
CA SER A 110 21.55 31.08 -1.63
C SER A 110 20.43 30.96 -0.59
N SER A 111 19.42 30.11 -0.85
CA SER A 111 18.45 29.67 0.15
C SER A 111 18.93 28.45 0.95
N THR A 112 20.02 27.81 0.51
CA THR A 112 20.60 26.66 1.20
C THR A 112 21.44 27.13 2.39
N ILE A 113 21.09 26.62 3.59
CA ILE A 113 21.81 26.85 4.84
C ILE A 113 22.54 25.58 5.22
N THR A 114 23.82 25.69 5.53
CA THR A 114 24.59 24.60 6.13
C THR A 114 24.36 24.59 7.63
N VAL A 115 23.99 23.46 8.16
CA VAL A 115 23.85 23.19 9.59
C VAL A 115 25.03 22.35 10.02
N THR A 116 25.71 22.77 11.11
CA THR A 116 26.79 22.01 11.75
C THR A 116 26.30 21.51 13.09
N ASP A 117 26.35 20.20 13.29
CA ASP A 117 26.06 19.51 14.54
C ASP A 117 26.87 18.20 14.56
N THR A 118 27.65 17.98 15.59
CA THR A 118 28.64 16.91 15.64
C THR A 118 27.95 15.55 15.88
N GLY A 119 28.07 14.64 14.90
CA GLY A 119 27.54 13.29 15.04
C GLY A 119 26.02 13.21 14.95
N HIS A 120 25.36 14.14 14.28
CA HIS A 120 23.90 14.30 14.21
C HIS A 120 23.12 13.06 13.74
N GLY A 121 23.76 12.10 13.08
CA GLY A 121 23.11 10.85 12.62
C GLY A 121 21.94 11.03 11.66
N ALA A 122 21.72 12.24 11.12
CA ALA A 122 20.66 12.49 10.16
C ALA A 122 21.03 11.97 8.77
N VAL A 123 20.02 11.59 7.99
CA VAL A 123 20.13 11.19 6.59
C VAL A 123 19.26 12.10 5.71
N ASN A 124 19.45 12.04 4.41
CA ASN A 124 18.63 12.79 3.46
C ASN A 124 17.14 12.48 3.66
N GLY A 125 16.32 13.53 3.76
CA GLY A 125 14.90 13.40 3.97
C GLY A 125 14.43 13.40 5.41
N ASP A 126 15.34 13.37 6.40
CA ASP A 126 15.02 13.47 7.82
C ASP A 126 14.43 14.83 8.18
N PHE A 127 13.76 14.89 9.30
CA PHE A 127 13.19 16.13 9.82
C PHE A 127 13.85 16.53 11.13
N VAL A 128 14.12 17.82 11.25
CA VAL A 128 14.67 18.45 12.45
C VAL A 128 13.94 19.74 12.73
N THR A 129 13.58 19.96 13.98
CA THR A 129 13.00 21.23 14.45
C THR A 129 14.05 22.00 15.23
N PHE A 130 14.30 23.25 14.82
CA PHE A 130 15.22 24.11 15.56
C PHE A 130 14.45 25.05 16.48
N SER A 131 15.07 25.36 17.62
CA SER A 131 14.59 26.34 18.58
C SER A 131 15.77 27.09 19.19
N GLY A 132 15.50 28.26 19.78
CA GLY A 132 16.52 29.07 20.42
C GLY A 132 17.53 29.76 19.47
N ALA A 133 17.32 29.65 18.15
CA ALA A 133 18.18 30.29 17.16
C ALA A 133 17.96 31.82 17.10
N ALA A 134 19.04 32.60 17.08
CA ALA A 134 19.04 34.01 16.75
C ALA A 134 19.15 34.23 15.22
N SER A 135 18.80 35.41 14.75
CA SER A 135 19.00 35.83 13.35
C SER A 135 20.47 35.73 12.93
N LEU A 136 20.70 35.38 11.65
CA LEU A 136 22.05 35.42 11.06
C LEU A 136 22.52 36.86 10.73
N GLY A 137 21.61 37.85 10.86
CA GLY A 137 21.91 39.25 10.68
C GLY A 137 21.35 39.92 9.44
N GLY A 138 20.80 39.13 8.51
CA GLY A 138 20.19 39.61 7.27
C GLY A 138 18.77 39.06 7.08
N ASN A 139 18.52 38.47 5.89
CA ASN A 139 17.22 37.92 5.54
C ASN A 139 16.85 36.65 6.35
N VAL A 140 17.85 35.90 6.78
CA VAL A 140 17.65 34.68 7.58
C VAL A 140 17.45 35.07 9.04
N THR A 141 16.21 35.36 9.39
CA THR A 141 15.80 35.81 10.71
C THR A 141 15.65 34.64 11.71
N ALA A 142 15.49 34.97 13.00
CA ALA A 142 15.17 33.96 14.01
C ALA A 142 13.88 33.17 13.70
N ALA A 143 12.85 33.82 13.14
CA ALA A 143 11.62 33.17 12.78
C ALA A 143 11.80 32.19 11.59
N VAL A 144 12.73 32.52 10.67
CA VAL A 144 13.12 31.61 9.58
C VAL A 144 13.81 30.36 10.13
N LEU A 145 14.68 30.49 11.14
CA LEU A 145 15.44 29.35 11.66
C LEU A 145 14.64 28.46 12.64
N ASN A 146 13.80 29.07 13.49
CA ASN A 146 13.11 28.34 14.57
C ASN A 146 11.81 27.67 14.08
N GLN A 147 11.96 26.68 13.21
CA GLN A 147 10.86 25.85 12.69
C GLN A 147 11.36 24.47 12.28
N GLU A 148 10.48 23.62 11.80
CA GLU A 148 10.82 22.29 11.28
C GLU A 148 11.39 22.40 9.86
N TYR A 149 12.47 21.65 9.60
CA TYR A 149 13.14 21.55 8.33
C TYR A 149 13.36 20.10 7.90
N GLN A 150 13.27 19.86 6.60
CA GLN A 150 13.73 18.62 6.00
C GLN A 150 15.21 18.73 5.64
N VAL A 151 15.97 17.71 5.98
CA VAL A 151 17.39 17.57 5.60
C VAL A 151 17.47 17.28 4.09
N VAL A 152 18.15 18.16 3.36
CA VAL A 152 18.26 18.08 1.89
C VAL A 152 19.46 17.23 1.49
N SER A 153 20.61 17.43 2.14
CA SER A 153 21.83 16.65 1.90
C SER A 153 22.66 16.54 3.16
N VAL A 154 23.47 15.49 3.23
CA VAL A 154 24.39 15.21 4.34
C VAL A 154 25.81 15.12 3.79
N PRO A 155 26.53 16.26 3.64
CA PRO A 155 27.89 16.26 3.11
C PRO A 155 28.89 15.54 4.00
N THR A 156 28.75 15.63 5.32
CA THR A 156 29.62 14.93 6.29
C THR A 156 28.81 14.43 7.48
N ALA A 157 29.42 13.60 8.33
CA ALA A 157 28.79 13.12 9.57
C ALA A 157 28.47 14.26 10.59
N ASN A 158 29.00 15.47 10.37
CA ASN A 158 28.85 16.61 11.26
C ASN A 158 28.14 17.79 10.59
N THR A 159 27.76 17.68 9.31
CA THR A 159 27.10 18.76 8.58
C THR A 159 26.02 18.27 7.67
N PHE A 160 24.92 18.98 7.63
CA PHE A 160 23.84 18.77 6.66
C PHE A 160 23.32 20.11 6.13
N THR A 161 22.46 20.06 5.12
CA THR A 161 21.87 21.25 4.52
C THR A 161 20.37 21.25 4.65
N ILE A 162 19.80 22.46 4.79
CA ILE A 162 18.37 22.73 4.75
C ILE A 162 18.11 23.86 3.73
N VAL A 163 16.85 24.01 3.28
CA VAL A 163 16.42 25.16 2.50
C VAL A 163 15.66 26.12 3.41
N ALA A 164 16.20 27.32 3.61
CA ALA A 164 15.57 28.35 4.44
C ALA A 164 14.22 28.75 3.85
N LYS A 165 13.18 28.76 4.69
CA LYS A 165 11.80 29.16 4.34
C LYS A 165 11.27 30.10 5.40
N ASP A 166 10.39 30.99 5.00
CA ASP A 166 9.61 31.77 5.96
C ASP A 166 8.48 30.91 6.57
N THR A 167 7.74 31.48 7.50
CA THR A 167 6.61 30.80 8.19
C THR A 167 5.43 30.48 7.26
N SER A 168 5.41 31.01 6.04
CA SER A 168 4.44 30.67 4.99
C SER A 168 4.94 29.56 4.04
N GLY A 169 6.18 29.09 4.22
CA GLY A 169 6.81 28.07 3.37
C GLY A 169 7.53 28.62 2.15
N THR A 170 7.62 29.94 1.98
CA THR A 170 8.33 30.57 0.87
C THR A 170 9.83 30.55 1.13
N GLU A 171 10.64 30.20 0.12
CA GLU A 171 12.09 30.18 0.24
C GLU A 171 12.66 31.57 0.53
N VAL A 172 13.62 31.61 1.47
CA VAL A 172 14.33 32.83 1.87
C VAL A 172 15.77 32.74 1.40
N THR A 173 16.14 33.65 0.50
CA THR A 173 17.52 33.79 0.02
C THR A 173 18.34 34.64 0.97
N ALA A 174 19.47 34.12 1.46
CA ALA A 174 20.39 34.84 2.30
C ALA A 174 21.04 36.01 1.56
N ASN A 175 21.35 37.08 2.30
CA ASN A 175 22.06 38.25 1.78
C ASN A 175 23.43 38.40 2.42
N SER A 176 24.18 39.44 2.06
CA SER A 176 25.51 39.71 2.58
C SER A 176 25.55 40.06 4.08
N GLY A 177 24.38 40.32 4.71
CA GLY A 177 24.25 40.55 6.16
C GLY A 177 24.10 39.25 6.96
N ASP A 178 23.81 38.12 6.33
CA ASP A 178 23.62 36.82 6.99
C ASP A 178 24.98 36.16 7.31
N THR A 179 25.74 36.77 8.22
CA THR A 179 27.09 36.35 8.65
C THR A 179 27.12 35.69 10.03
N GLY A 180 25.99 35.69 10.74
CA GLY A 180 25.85 35.05 12.04
C GLY A 180 25.78 33.53 11.96
N ASN A 181 25.85 32.88 13.12
CA ASN A 181 25.81 31.42 13.25
C ASN A 181 24.56 30.88 14.00
N GLY A 182 23.59 31.74 14.28
CA GLY A 182 22.37 31.37 15.01
C GLY A 182 22.47 31.57 16.54
N GLY A 183 23.62 31.92 17.06
CA GLY A 183 23.83 32.15 18.50
C GLY A 183 24.23 30.91 19.29
N SER A 184 24.26 31.01 20.62
CA SER A 184 24.73 29.96 21.54
C SER A 184 23.62 29.17 22.23
N SER A 185 22.36 29.33 21.78
CA SER A 185 21.18 28.69 22.41
C SER A 185 20.41 27.80 21.46
N VAL A 186 20.97 27.49 20.29
CA VAL A 186 20.29 26.67 19.28
C VAL A 186 20.20 25.24 19.76
N VAL A 187 18.99 24.71 19.71
CA VAL A 187 18.68 23.30 19.97
C VAL A 187 18.08 22.69 18.71
N GLY A 188 18.58 21.53 18.31
CA GLY A 188 18.02 20.69 17.25
C GLY A 188 17.26 19.52 17.85
N THR A 189 16.00 19.34 17.47
CA THR A 189 15.17 18.19 17.85
C THR A 189 14.95 17.32 16.63
N TYR A 190 15.63 16.19 16.58
CA TYR A 190 15.64 15.26 15.45
C TYR A 190 14.54 14.21 15.59
N GLN A 191 13.72 14.09 14.57
CA GLN A 191 12.78 12.96 14.46
C GLN A 191 13.54 11.68 14.13
N ILE A 192 12.87 10.52 14.26
CA ILE A 192 13.44 9.25 13.79
C ILE A 192 13.81 9.35 12.32
N ASN A 193 14.88 8.67 11.92
CA ASN A 193 15.33 8.71 10.54
C ASN A 193 14.20 8.31 9.58
N SER A 194 14.12 9.00 8.46
CA SER A 194 13.25 8.64 7.34
C SER A 194 13.74 7.34 6.68
N GLY A 195 12.83 6.59 6.07
CA GLY A 195 13.20 5.42 5.30
C GLY A 195 13.12 5.67 3.80
N LEU A 196 13.43 4.64 3.03
CA LEU A 196 13.35 4.69 1.57
C LEU A 196 11.91 4.46 1.08
N ASP A 197 11.61 4.94 -0.13
CA ASP A 197 10.37 4.64 -0.86
C ASP A 197 10.43 3.31 -1.62
N VAL A 198 11.63 2.79 -1.84
CA VAL A 198 11.88 1.58 -2.61
C VAL A 198 12.61 0.56 -1.75
N PHE A 199 12.38 -0.70 -2.03
CA PHE A 199 13.18 -1.75 -1.45
C PHE A 199 14.55 -1.75 -2.13
N VAL A 200 15.60 -1.86 -1.32
CA VAL A 200 16.99 -1.95 -1.76
C VAL A 200 17.56 -3.21 -1.15
N ASP A 201 18.14 -4.06 -1.97
CA ASP A 201 18.84 -5.25 -1.49
C ASP A 201 19.97 -4.87 -0.54
N GLY A 202 20.13 -5.66 0.53
CA GLY A 202 21.26 -5.52 1.43
C GLY A 202 22.60 -5.72 0.72
N THR A 203 23.70 -5.36 1.37
CA THR A 203 25.06 -5.64 0.84
C THR A 203 25.56 -6.96 1.39
N GLY A 204 26.05 -7.84 0.52
CA GLY A 204 26.58 -9.15 0.89
C GLY A 204 26.82 -10.06 -0.32
N TRP A 205 27.34 -11.27 -0.06
CA TRP A 205 27.51 -12.29 -1.09
C TRP A 205 26.14 -12.78 -1.59
N GLY A 206 25.90 -12.65 -2.88
CA GLY A 206 24.64 -13.07 -3.52
C GLY A 206 23.52 -12.04 -3.48
N VAL A 207 23.78 -10.82 -3.00
CA VAL A 207 22.79 -9.74 -2.93
C VAL A 207 23.28 -8.53 -3.71
N GLY A 208 22.46 -7.99 -4.62
CA GLY A 208 22.76 -6.80 -5.41
C GLY A 208 23.83 -6.99 -6.47
N THR A 209 24.41 -5.87 -6.96
CA THR A 209 25.45 -5.88 -7.99
C THR A 209 26.79 -6.39 -7.47
N TRP A 210 27.48 -7.20 -8.28
CA TRP A 210 28.84 -7.68 -8.02
C TRP A 210 29.79 -6.52 -7.69
N GLY A 211 30.46 -6.60 -6.53
CA GLY A 211 31.42 -5.59 -6.09
C GLY A 211 30.88 -4.53 -5.14
N SER A 212 29.61 -4.58 -4.73
CA SER A 212 29.06 -3.73 -3.67
C SER A 212 29.42 -4.32 -2.30
N GLY A 213 30.25 -3.62 -1.53
CA GLY A 213 30.64 -3.98 -0.15
C GLY A 213 31.99 -4.69 -0.01
N THR A 214 32.47 -4.80 1.23
CA THR A 214 33.72 -5.50 1.59
C THR A 214 33.45 -6.97 1.89
N TRP A 215 34.37 -7.84 1.53
CA TRP A 215 34.33 -9.29 1.82
C TRP A 215 34.12 -9.56 3.33
N GLY A 216 33.07 -10.29 3.67
CA GLY A 216 32.82 -10.76 5.03
C GLY A 216 32.01 -9.85 5.94
N SER A 217 31.49 -8.71 5.47
CA SER A 217 30.57 -7.89 6.25
C SER A 217 29.15 -8.02 5.72
N THR A 218 28.28 -8.68 6.47
CA THR A 218 26.84 -8.48 6.35
C THR A 218 26.54 -7.10 6.93
N THR A 219 26.30 -6.11 6.07
CA THR A 219 25.77 -4.83 6.56
C THR A 219 24.28 -5.03 6.79
N SER A 220 23.85 -5.11 8.04
CA SER A 220 22.46 -4.87 8.35
C SER A 220 22.17 -3.44 7.89
N LEU A 221 21.27 -3.28 6.91
CA LEU A 221 20.79 -1.96 6.54
C LEU A 221 20.16 -1.34 7.79
N GLY A 222 20.69 -0.20 8.26
CA GLY A 222 20.03 0.57 9.32
C GLY A 222 18.64 1.03 8.86
N ASP A 223 17.78 1.37 9.79
CA ASP A 223 16.38 1.75 9.56
C ASP A 223 16.20 2.83 8.47
N ALA A 224 17.19 3.72 8.32
CA ALA A 224 17.22 4.76 7.31
C ALA A 224 17.49 4.28 5.88
N ASN A 225 18.06 3.09 5.71
CA ASN A 225 18.48 2.54 4.42
C ASN A 225 17.58 1.39 3.96
N GLN A 226 16.41 1.24 4.55
CA GLN A 226 15.41 0.24 4.21
C GLN A 226 14.14 0.90 3.69
N LEU A 227 13.37 0.15 2.88
CA LEU A 227 11.99 0.50 2.58
C LEU A 227 11.23 0.71 3.89
N ARG A 228 10.70 1.91 4.09
CA ARG A 228 9.91 2.21 5.27
C ARG A 228 8.57 1.50 5.20
N LEU A 229 8.39 0.49 6.04
CA LEU A 229 7.12 -0.15 6.29
C LEU A 229 6.76 0.01 7.76
N TRP A 230 5.49 0.18 8.03
CA TRP A 230 4.96 0.29 9.39
C TRP A 230 4.07 -0.89 9.72
N SER A 231 4.14 -1.34 10.96
CA SER A 231 3.08 -2.08 11.62
C SER A 231 2.49 -1.22 12.72
N MET A 232 1.17 -1.26 12.84
CA MET A 232 0.42 -0.47 13.82
C MET A 232 -0.73 -1.30 14.35
N ASP A 233 -0.98 -1.17 15.65
CA ASP A 233 -2.14 -1.76 16.31
C ASP A 233 -2.52 -0.93 17.54
N ASN A 234 -3.77 -0.98 17.97
CA ASN A 234 -4.20 -0.25 19.14
C ASN A 234 -4.17 -1.14 20.40
N PHE A 235 -3.70 -0.58 21.51
CA PHE A 235 -3.74 -1.19 22.83
C PHE A 235 -4.73 -0.38 23.71
N GLY A 236 -6.00 -0.77 23.65
CA GLY A 236 -7.07 0.08 24.16
C GLY A 236 -7.25 1.31 23.28
N GLU A 237 -7.12 2.50 23.85
CA GLU A 237 -7.22 3.78 23.12
C GLU A 237 -5.88 4.24 22.51
N ASP A 238 -4.78 3.67 23.01
CA ASP A 238 -3.41 4.05 22.65
C ASP A 238 -2.96 3.34 21.38
N LEU A 239 -1.97 3.91 20.70
CA LEU A 239 -1.37 3.33 19.50
C LEU A 239 0.00 2.74 19.78
N ILE A 240 0.21 1.49 19.41
CA ILE A 240 1.53 0.88 19.31
C ILE A 240 1.92 0.83 17.84
N SER A 241 3.13 1.26 17.54
CA SER A 241 3.64 1.31 16.17
C SER A 241 5.11 0.88 16.11
N ASN A 242 5.49 0.32 14.97
CA ASN A 242 6.85 -0.12 14.73
C ASN A 242 7.21 0.07 13.26
N PRO A 243 8.21 0.87 12.92
CA PRO A 243 8.84 0.80 11.62
C PRO A 243 9.63 -0.51 11.54
N ARG A 244 9.47 -1.28 10.45
CA ARG A 244 10.11 -2.59 10.32
C ARG A 244 11.61 -2.52 10.61
N ALA A 245 12.09 -3.44 11.44
CA ALA A 245 13.45 -3.50 11.97
C ALA A 245 13.88 -2.32 12.86
N GLY A 246 12.99 -1.38 13.13
CA GLY A 246 13.20 -0.25 14.03
C GLY A 246 12.63 -0.46 15.43
N SER A 247 12.60 0.62 16.19
CA SER A 247 12.11 0.62 17.57
C SER A 247 10.59 0.50 17.62
N ILE A 248 10.06 -0.02 18.73
CA ILE A 248 8.65 -0.06 19.02
C ILE A 248 8.28 1.23 19.73
N TYR A 249 7.23 1.92 19.27
CA TYR A 249 6.76 3.19 19.80
C TYR A 249 5.36 3.07 20.36
N TYR A 250 5.12 3.82 21.42
CA TYR A 250 3.84 3.93 22.11
C TYR A 250 3.37 5.39 22.08
N TRP A 251 2.15 5.61 21.64
CA TRP A 251 1.48 6.90 21.72
C TRP A 251 0.31 6.79 22.67
N ASP A 252 0.34 7.60 23.72
CA ASP A 252 -0.70 7.67 24.76
C ASP A 252 -1.73 8.74 24.38
N LYS A 253 -2.96 8.32 24.15
CA LYS A 253 -4.08 9.22 23.81
C LYS A 253 -4.34 10.26 24.89
N THR A 254 -4.18 9.90 26.17
CA THR A 254 -4.44 10.82 27.29
C THR A 254 -3.48 12.01 27.32
N SER A 255 -2.31 11.85 26.72
CA SER A 255 -1.31 12.91 26.55
C SER A 255 -1.67 13.92 25.43
N GLY A 256 -2.71 13.63 24.64
CA GLY A 256 -3.23 14.50 23.59
C GLY A 256 -2.61 14.26 22.21
N LEU A 257 -3.33 14.72 21.18
CA LEU A 257 -3.00 14.47 19.75
C LEU A 257 -1.69 15.07 19.29
N ASN A 258 -1.19 16.11 19.95
CA ASN A 258 0.05 16.79 19.59
C ASN A 258 1.28 16.23 20.33
N THR A 259 1.10 15.21 21.16
CA THR A 259 2.20 14.57 21.88
C THR A 259 2.86 13.52 20.99
N ARG A 260 4.17 13.56 20.91
CA ARG A 260 4.96 12.61 20.14
C ARG A 260 4.92 11.21 20.76
N ALA A 261 4.87 10.18 19.92
CA ALA A 261 5.07 8.81 20.39
C ALA A 261 6.48 8.63 20.96
N VAL A 262 6.61 7.80 21.98
CA VAL A 262 7.88 7.53 22.66
C VAL A 262 8.26 6.06 22.51
N ALA A 263 9.54 5.72 22.66
CA ALA A 263 9.94 4.32 22.61
C ALA A 263 9.28 3.53 23.75
N LEU A 264 8.69 2.39 23.45
CA LEU A 264 8.02 1.52 24.42
C LEU A 264 8.95 1.14 25.59
N SER A 265 10.23 0.92 25.29
CA SER A 265 11.27 0.61 26.28
C SER A 265 11.63 1.77 27.20
N SER A 266 11.21 3.01 26.87
CA SER A 266 11.45 4.22 27.68
C SER A 266 10.27 4.60 28.57
N LEU A 267 9.14 3.90 28.46
CA LEU A 267 7.99 4.16 29.32
C LEU A 267 8.28 3.89 30.79
N ALA A 268 7.64 4.64 31.68
CA ALA A 268 7.74 4.39 33.10
C ALA A 268 7.21 2.98 33.42
N GLY A 269 8.00 2.18 34.14
CA GLY A 269 7.68 0.80 34.45
C GLY A 269 8.03 -0.21 33.34
N ALA A 270 8.62 0.23 32.22
CA ALA A 270 9.06 -0.70 31.19
C ALA A 270 10.15 -1.64 31.71
N ASN A 271 9.84 -2.94 31.68
CA ASN A 271 10.76 -3.98 32.11
C ASN A 271 11.01 -4.97 30.98
N LYS A 272 12.23 -5.01 30.47
CA LYS A 272 12.65 -5.86 29.35
C LYS A 272 11.79 -5.70 28.09
N ALA A 273 11.15 -4.52 27.89
CA ALA A 273 10.42 -4.25 26.65
C ALA A 273 11.36 -4.34 25.44
N PRO A 274 10.91 -4.94 24.31
CA PRO A 274 11.71 -5.02 23.11
C PRO A 274 12.13 -3.62 22.61
N THR A 275 13.41 -3.50 22.24
CA THR A 275 13.94 -2.23 21.70
C THR A 275 13.84 -2.17 20.19
N LYS A 276 13.75 -3.34 19.52
CA LYS A 276 13.58 -3.47 18.07
C LYS A 276 12.67 -4.64 17.73
N GLY A 277 12.02 -4.57 16.56
CA GLY A 277 11.18 -5.63 16.03
C GLY A 277 10.91 -5.50 14.54
N LEU A 278 10.47 -6.59 13.92
CA LEU A 278 10.05 -6.60 12.52
C LEU A 278 8.58 -6.18 12.36
N GLN A 279 7.73 -6.57 13.31
CA GLN A 279 6.31 -6.24 13.30
C GLN A 279 5.74 -6.30 14.71
N VAL A 280 4.82 -5.37 15.01
CA VAL A 280 4.03 -5.37 16.25
C VAL A 280 2.57 -5.71 15.94
N LEU A 281 1.96 -6.47 16.84
CA LEU A 281 0.54 -6.83 16.84
C LEU A 281 0.02 -6.80 18.29
N VAL A 282 -1.29 -6.62 18.46
CA VAL A 282 -1.94 -6.78 19.77
C VAL A 282 -2.94 -7.92 19.68
N SER A 283 -2.92 -8.83 20.62
CA SER A 283 -3.90 -9.92 20.69
C SER A 283 -5.26 -9.40 21.14
N ASP A 284 -6.32 -9.74 20.41
CA ASP A 284 -7.68 -9.23 20.66
C ASP A 284 -8.33 -9.86 21.91
N ILE A 285 -7.99 -11.12 22.22
CA ILE A 285 -8.70 -11.90 23.25
C ILE A 285 -8.09 -11.66 24.62
N ASP A 286 -6.80 -11.65 24.70
CA ASP A 286 -6.00 -11.73 25.92
C ASP A 286 -5.12 -10.49 26.13
N ARG A 287 -5.19 -9.51 25.16
CA ARG A 287 -4.54 -8.21 25.24
C ARG A 287 -3.05 -8.25 25.57
N HIS A 288 -2.33 -9.13 24.91
CA HIS A 288 -0.87 -9.12 24.89
C HIS A 288 -0.37 -8.29 23.70
N VAL A 289 0.68 -7.52 23.92
CA VAL A 289 1.45 -6.95 22.82
C VAL A 289 2.43 -8.01 22.33
N ILE A 290 2.41 -8.30 21.04
CA ILE A 290 3.25 -9.31 20.39
C ILE A 290 4.21 -8.61 19.45
N VAL A 291 5.51 -8.91 19.56
CA VAL A 291 6.56 -8.41 18.67
C VAL A 291 7.19 -9.58 17.94
N LEU A 292 7.07 -9.58 16.63
CA LEU A 292 7.68 -10.54 15.72
C LEU A 292 9.09 -10.07 15.36
N GLY A 293 10.06 -10.97 15.37
CA GLY A 293 11.46 -10.63 15.13
C GLY A 293 12.00 -9.67 16.18
N ALA A 294 11.75 -9.96 17.45
CA ALA A 294 12.19 -9.12 18.56
C ALA A 294 13.69 -9.31 18.88
N ASP A 295 14.30 -8.33 19.54
CA ASP A 295 15.61 -8.49 20.11
C ASP A 295 15.54 -9.35 21.40
N PRO A 296 16.38 -10.40 21.55
CA PRO A 296 16.33 -11.32 22.66
C PRO A 296 16.83 -10.69 23.97
N ILE A 297 16.39 -11.25 25.11
CA ILE A 297 16.97 -10.94 26.41
C ILE A 297 18.29 -11.73 26.54
N SER A 298 19.38 -11.01 26.76
CA SER A 298 20.73 -11.56 26.94
C SER A 298 21.45 -10.83 28.08
N GLY A 299 22.02 -11.55 29.02
CA GLY A 299 22.73 -10.97 30.17
C GLY A 299 21.86 -10.06 31.05
N GLY A 300 20.53 -10.29 31.07
CA GLY A 300 19.59 -9.53 31.89
C GLY A 300 19.10 -8.23 31.24
N SER A 301 19.40 -7.98 29.96
CA SER A 301 18.92 -6.83 29.18
C SER A 301 18.54 -7.23 27.77
N ARG A 302 17.79 -6.41 27.05
CA ARG A 302 17.58 -6.62 25.61
C ARG A 302 18.88 -6.41 24.85
N SER A 303 19.11 -7.23 23.83
CA SER A 303 20.39 -7.25 23.11
C SER A 303 20.57 -6.05 22.16
N GLY A 304 19.47 -5.38 21.78
CA GLY A 304 19.44 -4.34 20.76
C GLY A 304 19.65 -4.86 19.32
N SER A 305 19.83 -6.17 19.16
CA SER A 305 19.97 -6.83 17.85
C SER A 305 18.82 -7.80 17.65
N ILE A 306 18.12 -7.69 16.54
CA ILE A 306 16.97 -8.54 16.20
C ILE A 306 17.40 -10.01 16.07
N ASP A 307 16.65 -10.93 16.73
CA ASP A 307 16.57 -12.33 16.31
C ASP A 307 15.37 -12.45 15.35
N PRO A 308 15.60 -12.63 14.05
CA PRO A 308 14.54 -12.55 13.05
C PRO A 308 13.46 -13.63 13.15
N LEU A 309 13.66 -14.66 13.99
CA LEU A 309 12.69 -15.73 14.23
C LEU A 309 12.06 -15.70 15.64
N LEU A 310 12.42 -14.72 16.47
CA LEU A 310 11.91 -14.61 17.84
C LEU A 310 10.53 -13.95 17.85
N VAL A 311 9.59 -14.55 18.55
CA VAL A 311 8.26 -13.98 18.88
C VAL A 311 8.25 -13.67 20.36
N ALA A 312 8.22 -12.39 20.72
CA ALA A 312 8.12 -11.96 22.11
C ALA A 312 6.71 -11.42 22.39
N PHE A 313 6.21 -11.63 23.60
CA PHE A 313 4.91 -11.11 24.02
C PHE A 313 4.98 -10.54 25.44
N SER A 314 4.21 -9.46 25.65
CA SER A 314 4.11 -8.78 26.94
C SER A 314 3.33 -9.60 27.97
N ASP A 315 3.25 -9.13 29.20
CA ASP A 315 2.24 -9.60 30.14
C ASP A 315 0.83 -9.19 29.70
N GLN A 316 -0.17 -9.94 30.16
CA GLN A 316 -1.58 -9.69 29.83
C GLN A 316 -2.02 -8.31 30.31
N GLU A 317 -2.69 -7.56 29.43
CA GLU A 317 -3.18 -6.19 29.69
C GLU A 317 -2.08 -5.20 30.15
N ASN A 318 -0.81 -5.52 29.92
CA ASN A 318 0.31 -4.70 30.33
C ASN A 318 1.36 -4.59 29.20
N ALA A 319 1.39 -3.46 28.52
CA ALA A 319 2.32 -3.22 27.43
C ALA A 319 3.78 -3.00 27.89
N THR A 320 4.03 -2.79 29.19
CA THR A 320 5.36 -2.42 29.70
C THR A 320 6.13 -3.60 30.33
N GLU A 321 5.46 -4.69 30.71
CA GLU A 321 6.10 -5.84 31.34
C GLU A 321 6.40 -6.97 30.34
N TRP A 322 7.67 -7.29 30.18
CA TRP A 322 8.15 -8.28 29.21
C TRP A 322 9.16 -9.28 29.80
N GLU A 323 9.46 -9.17 31.09
CA GLU A 323 10.33 -10.14 31.74
C GLU A 323 9.55 -11.43 32.05
N PRO A 324 9.99 -12.60 31.53
CA PRO A 324 9.33 -13.86 31.84
C PRO A 324 9.52 -14.20 33.31
N LEU A 325 8.44 -14.14 34.08
CA LEU A 325 8.41 -14.50 35.51
C LEU A 325 7.35 -15.58 35.76
N ALA A 326 7.51 -16.36 36.82
CA ALA A 326 6.51 -17.36 37.21
C ALA A 326 5.15 -16.75 37.60
N THR A 327 5.10 -15.44 37.82
CA THR A 327 3.93 -14.71 38.32
C THR A 327 3.21 -13.90 37.24
N ASN A 328 3.74 -13.85 36.00
CA ASN A 328 3.15 -13.14 34.88
C ASN A 328 3.03 -14.05 33.64
N THR A 329 2.49 -13.49 32.57
CA THR A 329 2.25 -14.20 31.30
C THR A 329 3.21 -13.78 30.20
N ALA A 330 4.18 -12.88 30.48
CA ALA A 330 5.18 -12.44 29.53
C ALA A 330 6.11 -13.61 29.11
N GLY A 331 6.57 -13.59 27.88
CA GLY A 331 7.43 -14.65 27.38
C GLY A 331 7.93 -14.44 25.97
N SER A 332 8.57 -15.49 25.47
CA SER A 332 8.99 -15.53 24.07
C SER A 332 9.04 -16.96 23.54
N LEU A 333 8.80 -17.10 22.26
CA LEU A 333 8.88 -18.34 21.48
C LEU A 333 9.73 -18.08 20.24
N ARG A 334 10.26 -19.12 19.62
CA ARG A 334 11.08 -18.98 18.43
C ARG A 334 10.59 -19.93 17.34
N CYS A 335 10.39 -19.39 16.12
CA CYS A 335 10.10 -20.20 14.95
C CYS A 335 11.29 -21.14 14.66
N SER A 336 11.00 -22.39 14.34
CA SER A 336 12.01 -23.43 14.10
C SER A 336 12.43 -23.56 12.65
N ALA A 337 11.62 -23.07 11.71
CA ALA A 337 11.86 -23.12 10.25
C ALA A 337 11.90 -21.73 9.66
N GLY A 338 12.85 -21.50 8.75
CA GLY A 338 13.07 -20.23 8.07
C GLY A 338 14.29 -19.48 8.57
N SER A 339 14.57 -18.37 7.92
CA SER A 339 15.65 -17.45 8.23
C SER A 339 15.15 -16.16 8.88
N GLU A 340 13.94 -15.72 8.52
CA GLU A 340 13.29 -14.53 9.09
C GLU A 340 11.76 -14.63 9.05
N ILE A 341 11.11 -13.92 9.94
CA ILE A 341 9.67 -13.67 9.90
C ILE A 341 9.40 -12.55 8.90
N ILE A 342 8.60 -12.86 7.87
CA ILE A 342 8.18 -11.87 6.89
C ILE A 342 7.05 -11.01 7.45
N GLY A 343 6.04 -11.63 8.06
CA GLY A 343 4.91 -10.91 8.63
C GLY A 343 3.94 -11.80 9.40
N GLY A 344 2.96 -11.18 10.04
CA GLY A 344 1.90 -11.87 10.75
C GLY A 344 0.57 -11.13 10.64
N VAL A 345 -0.52 -11.87 10.73
CA VAL A 345 -1.90 -11.36 10.70
C VAL A 345 -2.75 -12.03 11.76
N ARG A 346 -3.55 -11.24 12.46
CA ARG A 346 -4.53 -11.77 13.42
C ARG A 346 -5.65 -12.50 12.68
N ALA A 347 -5.89 -13.73 13.11
CA ALA A 347 -7.09 -14.50 12.80
C ALA A 347 -8.08 -14.41 13.97
N ARG A 348 -9.17 -15.16 13.91
CA ARG A 348 -10.24 -15.08 14.92
C ARG A 348 -9.83 -15.58 16.31
N GLN A 349 -8.96 -16.60 16.41
CA GLN A 349 -8.55 -17.22 17.67
C GLN A 349 -7.05 -17.51 17.72
N GLU A 350 -6.32 -17.06 16.71
CA GLU A 350 -4.89 -17.31 16.55
C GLU A 350 -4.25 -16.16 15.78
N THR A 351 -2.95 -16.05 15.83
CA THR A 351 -2.17 -15.17 14.97
C THR A 351 -1.36 -16.03 14.01
N LEU A 352 -1.57 -15.86 12.72
CA LEU A 352 -0.76 -16.50 11.70
C LEU A 352 0.54 -15.75 11.51
N ILE A 353 1.66 -16.48 11.48
CA ILE A 353 3.01 -15.92 11.34
C ILE A 353 3.70 -16.63 10.18
N TRP A 354 4.11 -15.88 9.17
CA TRP A 354 4.88 -16.39 8.04
C TRP A 354 6.36 -16.11 8.23
N THR A 355 7.14 -17.15 8.05
CA THR A 355 8.57 -16.99 7.75
C THR A 355 8.78 -16.98 6.23
N ASP A 356 10.02 -16.87 5.81
CA ASP A 356 10.41 -16.96 4.40
C ASP A 356 10.13 -18.34 3.76
N VAL A 357 9.84 -19.39 4.56
CA VAL A 357 9.62 -20.77 4.09
C VAL A 357 8.43 -21.49 4.73
N ALA A 358 7.82 -20.94 5.78
CA ALA A 358 6.83 -21.67 6.57
C ALA A 358 5.73 -20.76 7.14
N LEU A 359 4.59 -21.37 7.47
CA LEU A 359 3.46 -20.74 8.16
C LEU A 359 3.27 -21.38 9.54
N TYR A 360 3.17 -20.53 10.55
CA TYR A 360 2.90 -20.89 11.94
C TYR A 360 1.57 -20.32 12.42
N SER A 361 0.97 -21.00 13.38
CA SER A 361 -0.14 -20.52 14.20
C SER A 361 0.37 -20.26 15.62
N LEU A 362 0.19 -19.05 16.10
CA LEU A 362 0.40 -18.65 17.49
C LEU A 362 -0.96 -18.59 18.18
N GLN A 363 -1.19 -19.46 19.15
CA GLN A 363 -2.46 -19.61 19.85
C GLN A 363 -2.29 -19.34 21.35
N PHE A 364 -3.22 -18.62 21.94
CA PHE A 364 -3.28 -18.48 23.40
C PHE A 364 -3.78 -19.80 24.01
N ILE A 365 -2.93 -20.43 24.81
CA ILE A 365 -3.22 -21.71 25.46
C ILE A 365 -3.35 -21.60 26.99
N GLY A 366 -3.09 -20.39 27.52
CA GLY A 366 -3.17 -20.10 28.94
C GLY A 366 -1.99 -20.65 29.77
N PRO A 367 -1.99 -20.32 31.06
CA PRO A 367 -0.92 -20.75 31.96
C PRO A 367 -0.74 -22.26 32.00
N PRO A 368 0.52 -22.80 32.14
CA PRO A 368 1.74 -22.02 32.41
C PRO A 368 2.47 -21.48 31.18
N ASN A 369 2.06 -21.82 29.97
CA ASN A 369 2.85 -21.54 28.77
C ASN A 369 2.40 -20.28 28.00
N THR A 370 1.29 -19.65 28.37
CA THR A 370 0.67 -18.49 27.74
C THR A 370 0.31 -18.72 26.28
N PHE A 371 1.30 -18.83 25.39
CA PHE A 371 1.12 -19.10 23.97
C PHE A 371 1.77 -20.41 23.53
N GLY A 372 1.12 -21.07 22.56
CA GLY A 372 1.65 -22.18 21.79
C GLY A 372 1.94 -21.76 20.36
N LEU A 373 3.11 -22.11 19.85
CA LEU A 373 3.52 -21.87 18.47
C LEU A 373 3.55 -23.19 17.71
N VAL A 374 2.67 -23.34 16.72
CA VAL A 374 2.49 -24.57 15.95
C VAL A 374 2.86 -24.33 14.50
N LEU A 375 3.74 -25.16 13.95
CA LEU A 375 4.04 -25.18 12.52
C LEU A 375 2.85 -25.77 11.76
N LEU A 376 2.22 -24.99 10.89
CA LEU A 376 1.08 -25.43 10.08
C LEU A 376 1.54 -26.07 8.77
N ASN A 377 2.50 -25.44 8.10
CA ASN A 377 3.00 -25.92 6.79
C ASN A 377 4.40 -25.38 6.50
N GLU A 378 5.22 -26.20 5.84
CA GLU A 378 6.47 -25.79 5.20
C GLU A 378 6.28 -25.71 3.67
N GLY A 379 6.94 -24.76 3.02
CA GLY A 379 6.84 -24.55 1.57
C GLY A 379 5.80 -23.52 1.12
N VAL A 380 5.19 -22.83 2.08
CA VAL A 380 4.40 -21.61 1.83
C VAL A 380 5.05 -20.43 2.54
N SER A 381 5.09 -19.28 1.90
CA SER A 381 5.67 -18.06 2.45
C SER A 381 4.75 -16.85 2.22
N LEU A 382 5.21 -15.68 2.58
CA LEU A 382 4.54 -14.43 2.31
C LEU A 382 5.44 -13.57 1.42
N ILE A 383 4.90 -13.02 0.34
CA ILE A 383 5.70 -12.25 -0.61
C ILE A 383 6.23 -10.92 -0.03
N GLY A 384 5.48 -10.34 0.89
CA GLY A 384 5.84 -9.09 1.58
C GLY A 384 5.06 -8.93 2.89
N PRO A 385 5.53 -8.11 3.83
CA PRO A 385 5.00 -8.03 5.20
C PRO A 385 3.51 -7.69 5.30
N ASN A 386 2.97 -6.98 4.32
CA ASN A 386 1.57 -6.56 4.28
C ASN A 386 0.72 -7.33 3.25
N ALA A 387 1.22 -8.43 2.70
CA ALA A 387 0.55 -9.17 1.62
C ALA A 387 -0.52 -10.17 2.10
N ALA A 388 -0.78 -10.28 3.41
CA ALA A 388 -1.83 -11.10 3.98
C ALA A 388 -2.95 -10.24 4.57
N VAL A 389 -4.20 -10.68 4.37
CA VAL A 389 -5.40 -9.97 4.82
C VAL A 389 -6.43 -10.91 5.40
N ASN A 390 -7.13 -10.44 6.43
CA ASN A 390 -8.19 -11.18 7.09
C ASN A 390 -9.56 -10.80 6.50
N THR A 391 -10.33 -11.81 6.10
CA THR A 391 -11.69 -11.67 5.57
C THR A 391 -12.66 -12.56 6.35
N PRO A 392 -13.98 -12.38 6.22
CA PRO A 392 -14.96 -13.30 6.83
C PRO A 392 -14.80 -14.77 6.41
N ASN A 393 -14.24 -15.03 5.23
CA ASN A 393 -14.06 -16.37 4.67
C ASN A 393 -12.70 -17.00 4.96
N GLY A 394 -11.82 -16.31 5.68
CA GLY A 394 -10.48 -16.77 6.02
C GLY A 394 -9.41 -15.72 5.73
N ILE A 395 -8.17 -16.10 5.95
CA ILE A 395 -7.01 -15.23 5.67
C ILE A 395 -6.48 -15.57 4.29
N PHE A 396 -6.47 -14.56 3.41
CA PHE A 396 -5.90 -14.65 2.07
C PHE A 396 -4.53 -14.00 2.04
N TRP A 397 -3.61 -14.59 1.28
CA TRP A 397 -2.30 -13.99 1.06
C TRP A 397 -1.72 -14.29 -0.31
N MET A 398 -0.79 -13.45 -0.72
CA MET A 398 0.03 -13.63 -1.91
C MET A 398 1.40 -14.18 -1.48
N ASP A 399 1.76 -15.32 -2.01
CA ASP A 399 3.08 -15.93 -1.94
C ASP A 399 3.86 -15.61 -3.23
N LYS A 400 5.15 -15.94 -3.29
CA LYS A 400 5.99 -15.84 -4.49
C LYS A 400 5.50 -16.71 -5.67
N LYS A 401 4.67 -17.72 -5.39
CA LYS A 401 4.22 -18.72 -6.36
C LYS A 401 2.71 -18.75 -6.61
N GLY A 402 1.95 -17.92 -5.95
CA GLY A 402 0.50 -17.93 -6.13
C GLY A 402 -0.25 -17.33 -4.95
N PHE A 403 -1.55 -17.51 -4.97
CA PHE A 403 -2.46 -17.03 -3.95
C PHE A 403 -2.98 -18.19 -3.12
N TYR A 404 -3.13 -17.96 -1.83
CA TYR A 404 -3.57 -18.98 -0.88
C TYR A 404 -4.64 -18.43 0.06
N VAL A 405 -5.39 -19.32 0.67
CA VAL A 405 -6.35 -19.04 1.73
C VAL A 405 -6.18 -20.02 2.88
N TYR A 406 -6.33 -19.51 4.10
CA TYR A 406 -6.41 -20.30 5.33
C TYR A 406 -7.77 -20.07 5.99
N ASN A 407 -8.52 -21.14 6.13
CA ASN A 407 -9.82 -21.19 6.80
C ASN A 407 -9.90 -22.39 7.78
N GLY A 408 -8.80 -22.71 8.45
CA GLY A 408 -8.56 -23.92 9.22
C GLY A 408 -7.73 -24.96 8.46
N ALA A 409 -7.60 -24.81 7.14
CA ALA A 409 -6.69 -25.53 6.28
C ALA A 409 -6.09 -24.60 5.23
N ILE A 410 -4.85 -24.85 4.81
CA ILE A 410 -4.19 -24.07 3.76
C ILE A 410 -4.62 -24.63 2.41
N GLN A 411 -5.14 -23.76 1.57
CA GLN A 411 -5.60 -24.12 0.22
C GLN A 411 -5.06 -23.11 -0.81
N PRO A 412 -4.58 -23.56 -1.98
CA PRO A 412 -4.29 -22.65 -3.08
C PRO A 412 -5.60 -22.09 -3.64
N VAL A 413 -5.59 -20.80 -3.99
CA VAL A 413 -6.70 -20.15 -4.70
C VAL A 413 -6.45 -20.33 -6.20
N PRO A 414 -7.33 -21.02 -6.94
CA PRO A 414 -7.20 -21.13 -8.39
C PRO A 414 -7.19 -19.73 -9.04
N CYS A 415 -6.18 -19.45 -9.85
CA CYS A 415 -5.97 -18.11 -10.40
C CYS A 415 -5.98 -18.17 -11.94
N SER A 416 -6.91 -17.47 -12.57
CA SER A 416 -7.01 -17.36 -14.03
C SER A 416 -6.19 -16.21 -14.62
N VAL A 417 -5.43 -15.51 -13.79
CA VAL A 417 -4.52 -14.41 -14.17
C VAL A 417 -3.12 -14.59 -13.59
N HIS A 418 -2.77 -15.84 -13.25
CA HIS A 418 -1.51 -16.16 -12.57
C HIS A 418 -0.29 -15.69 -13.37
N ALA A 419 -0.16 -16.13 -14.62
CA ALA A 419 0.95 -15.76 -15.50
C ALA A 419 1.02 -14.23 -15.69
N PHE A 420 -0.12 -13.57 -15.88
CA PHE A 420 -0.17 -12.11 -16.02
C PHE A 420 0.40 -11.36 -14.81
N VAL A 421 0.15 -11.86 -13.60
CA VAL A 421 0.63 -11.23 -12.36
C VAL A 421 2.09 -11.61 -12.11
N PHE A 422 2.42 -12.91 -12.08
CA PHE A 422 3.72 -13.39 -11.58
C PHE A 422 4.85 -13.29 -12.61
N ASP A 423 4.56 -13.40 -13.92
CA ASP A 423 5.59 -13.20 -14.96
C ASP A 423 5.97 -11.72 -15.13
N ASN A 424 5.13 -10.80 -14.65
CA ASN A 424 5.34 -9.37 -14.75
C ASN A 424 5.52 -8.68 -13.38
N LEU A 425 5.63 -9.43 -12.30
CA LEU A 425 5.87 -8.90 -10.96
C LEU A 425 7.32 -8.43 -10.83
N ASN A 426 7.52 -7.21 -10.31
CA ASN A 426 8.85 -6.78 -9.90
C ASN A 426 9.23 -7.43 -8.57
N GLU A 427 9.93 -8.57 -8.62
CA GLU A 427 10.38 -9.30 -7.43
C GLU A 427 11.31 -8.45 -6.54
N GLY A 428 12.09 -7.54 -7.13
CA GLY A 428 12.95 -6.61 -6.40
C GLY A 428 12.17 -5.61 -5.55
N GLN A 429 10.85 -5.46 -5.77
CA GLN A 429 9.95 -4.59 -5.01
C GLN A 429 8.85 -5.38 -4.28
N ALA A 430 9.01 -6.67 -4.10
CA ALA A 430 8.03 -7.58 -3.50
C ALA A 430 7.56 -7.12 -2.10
N PHE A 431 8.42 -6.49 -1.31
CA PHE A 431 8.07 -5.96 0.01
C PHE A 431 7.10 -4.78 -0.03
N GLN A 432 6.90 -4.13 -1.20
CA GLN A 432 5.86 -3.12 -1.37
C GLN A 432 4.47 -3.72 -1.59
N VAL A 433 4.37 -5.01 -1.94
CA VAL A 433 3.09 -5.68 -2.11
C VAL A 433 2.28 -5.60 -0.82
N PHE A 434 1.05 -5.14 -0.94
CA PHE A 434 0.12 -5.19 0.17
C PHE A 434 -1.25 -5.69 -0.28
N GLY A 435 -1.88 -6.47 0.60
CA GLY A 435 -3.23 -6.94 0.42
C GLY A 435 -4.26 -5.93 0.91
N PHE A 436 -5.44 -5.96 0.32
CA PHE A 436 -6.58 -5.16 0.75
C PHE A 436 -7.87 -5.97 0.67
N VAL A 437 -8.86 -5.54 1.41
CA VAL A 437 -10.22 -6.10 1.40
C VAL A 437 -11.20 -5.00 1.03
N ASN A 438 -12.22 -5.35 0.25
CA ASN A 438 -13.39 -4.52 0.00
C ASN A 438 -14.62 -5.38 0.32
N LYS A 439 -15.07 -5.32 1.58
CA LYS A 439 -16.16 -6.16 2.08
C LYS A 439 -17.48 -5.87 1.42
N GLN A 440 -17.71 -4.65 0.94
CA GLN A 440 -18.93 -4.26 0.24
C GLN A 440 -19.16 -5.11 -1.02
N PHE A 441 -18.09 -5.59 -1.63
CA PHE A 441 -18.12 -6.36 -2.88
C PHE A 441 -17.59 -7.78 -2.75
N ASP A 442 -17.28 -8.23 -1.52
CA ASP A 442 -16.70 -9.55 -1.26
C ASP A 442 -15.36 -9.77 -2.01
N GLU A 443 -14.56 -8.71 -2.10
CA GLU A 443 -13.29 -8.72 -2.82
C GLU A 443 -12.10 -8.71 -1.87
N VAL A 444 -11.09 -9.49 -2.20
CA VAL A 444 -9.73 -9.38 -1.70
C VAL A 444 -8.81 -9.07 -2.86
N GLY A 445 -7.79 -8.27 -2.63
CA GLY A 445 -6.87 -7.94 -3.71
C GLY A 445 -5.48 -7.56 -3.23
N TRP A 446 -4.57 -7.40 -4.18
CA TRP A 446 -3.18 -7.05 -3.94
C TRP A 446 -2.73 -5.97 -4.90
N PHE A 447 -2.12 -4.95 -4.35
CA PHE A 447 -1.41 -3.93 -5.10
C PHE A 447 0.06 -4.32 -5.21
N TYR A 448 0.66 -4.16 -6.39
CA TYR A 448 2.03 -4.57 -6.67
C TYR A 448 2.71 -3.68 -7.71
N CYS A 449 4.05 -3.77 -7.75
CA CYS A 449 4.87 -3.14 -8.79
C CYS A 449 5.02 -4.08 -9.96
N SER A 450 4.76 -3.63 -11.19
CA SER A 450 4.87 -4.45 -12.38
C SER A 450 6.13 -4.14 -13.20
N GLY A 451 6.68 -5.13 -13.89
CA GLY A 451 7.84 -4.99 -14.76
C GLY A 451 9.06 -4.45 -14.02
N GLU A 452 9.57 -3.32 -14.45
CA GLU A 452 10.70 -2.62 -13.82
C GLU A 452 10.25 -1.45 -12.93
N ASN A 453 8.94 -1.27 -12.71
CA ASN A 453 8.42 -0.18 -11.90
C ASN A 453 8.84 -0.35 -10.43
N THR A 454 9.31 0.72 -9.83
CA THR A 454 9.66 0.78 -8.41
C THR A 454 8.56 1.39 -7.54
N VAL A 455 7.45 1.78 -8.16
CA VAL A 455 6.24 2.31 -7.50
C VAL A 455 5.08 1.41 -7.89
N ILE A 456 4.18 1.18 -6.94
CA ILE A 456 2.97 0.40 -7.16
C ILE A 456 2.13 1.04 -8.27
N ASP A 457 1.82 0.26 -9.30
CA ASP A 457 1.11 0.69 -10.50
C ASP A 457 -0.09 -0.20 -10.85
N ARG A 458 -0.14 -1.44 -10.34
CA ARG A 458 -1.18 -2.42 -10.65
C ARG A 458 -1.83 -3.02 -9.44
N TYR A 459 -3.02 -3.54 -9.66
CA TYR A 459 -3.73 -4.37 -8.70
C TYR A 459 -4.37 -5.58 -9.37
N VAL A 460 -4.57 -6.62 -8.56
CA VAL A 460 -5.36 -7.79 -8.89
C VAL A 460 -6.37 -8.02 -7.78
N THR A 461 -7.61 -8.35 -8.13
CA THR A 461 -8.68 -8.65 -7.17
C THR A 461 -9.29 -10.03 -7.41
N TYR A 462 -9.70 -10.66 -6.33
CA TYR A 462 -10.42 -11.91 -6.32
C TYR A 462 -11.72 -11.74 -5.53
N ASN A 463 -12.85 -11.97 -6.18
CA ASN A 463 -14.12 -12.08 -5.49
C ASN A 463 -14.23 -13.48 -4.88
N TYR A 464 -14.18 -13.58 -3.54
CA TYR A 464 -14.13 -14.88 -2.85
C TYR A 464 -15.51 -15.56 -2.70
N VAL A 465 -16.59 -14.91 -3.13
CA VAL A 465 -17.94 -15.49 -3.19
C VAL A 465 -18.23 -16.00 -4.59
N GLU A 466 -17.91 -15.22 -5.62
CA GLU A 466 -18.19 -15.56 -7.02
C GLU A 466 -17.02 -16.32 -7.70
N ASN A 467 -15.87 -16.41 -7.05
CA ASN A 467 -14.64 -17.03 -7.56
C ASN A 467 -14.18 -16.43 -8.89
N THR A 468 -14.18 -15.11 -8.99
CA THR A 468 -13.81 -14.38 -10.19
C THR A 468 -12.62 -13.47 -9.94
N TRP A 469 -11.72 -13.40 -10.91
CA TRP A 469 -10.56 -12.51 -10.89
C TRP A 469 -10.81 -11.27 -11.74
N ALA A 470 -10.29 -10.13 -11.29
CA ALA A 470 -10.20 -8.89 -12.06
C ALA A 470 -8.84 -8.26 -11.88
N ILE A 471 -8.45 -7.44 -12.86
CA ILE A 471 -7.15 -6.76 -12.91
C ILE A 471 -7.36 -5.29 -13.21
N GLY A 472 -6.36 -4.46 -12.87
CA GLY A 472 -6.39 -3.05 -13.24
C GLY A 472 -5.12 -2.31 -12.86
N GLU A 473 -5.06 -1.08 -13.34
CA GLU A 473 -3.99 -0.13 -13.10
C GLU A 473 -4.48 0.94 -12.13
N LEU A 474 -3.85 1.02 -10.98
CA LEU A 474 -4.11 2.04 -9.97
C LEU A 474 -2.94 2.09 -8.98
N SER A 475 -2.47 3.28 -8.67
CA SER A 475 -1.42 3.49 -7.68
C SER A 475 -2.04 3.81 -6.32
N ARG A 476 -1.99 2.84 -5.40
CA ARG A 476 -2.29 3.01 -3.98
C ARG A 476 -1.20 2.32 -3.18
N THR A 477 -0.90 2.85 -1.99
CA THR A 477 0.26 2.41 -1.20
C THR A 477 -0.11 1.90 0.19
N ALA A 478 -1.33 2.13 0.63
CA ALA A 478 -1.93 1.55 1.82
C ALA A 478 -3.46 1.60 1.70
N TRP A 479 -4.15 0.73 2.43
CA TRP A 479 -5.61 0.59 2.40
C TRP A 479 -6.16 0.32 3.79
N LEU A 480 -7.32 0.89 4.08
CA LEU A 480 -8.17 0.58 5.22
C LEU A 480 -9.59 0.34 4.71
N ASP A 481 -10.14 -0.83 5.01
CA ASP A 481 -11.49 -1.22 4.61
C ASP A 481 -12.59 -0.45 5.37
N GLU A 482 -13.81 -0.53 4.85
CA GLU A 482 -15.00 -0.02 5.54
C GLU A 482 -15.23 -0.73 6.89
N GLY A 483 -16.04 -0.11 7.73
CA GLY A 483 -16.40 -0.61 9.06
C GLY A 483 -16.23 0.49 10.09
N LEU A 484 -15.02 0.93 10.36
CA LEU A 484 -14.77 2.14 11.13
C LEU A 484 -15.21 3.40 10.36
N VAL A 485 -14.94 3.42 9.07
CA VAL A 485 -15.27 4.49 8.12
C VAL A 485 -16.38 4.04 7.17
N ALA A 486 -17.14 4.99 6.62
CA ALA A 486 -18.28 4.69 5.75
C ALA A 486 -17.84 4.14 4.38
N PHE A 487 -16.64 4.48 3.94
CA PHE A 487 -16.06 4.10 2.67
C PHE A 487 -14.61 3.68 2.88
N PRO A 488 -14.06 2.73 2.11
CA PRO A 488 -12.66 2.37 2.19
C PRO A 488 -11.75 3.59 2.03
N ARG A 489 -10.64 3.61 2.78
CA ARG A 489 -9.63 4.66 2.71
C ARG A 489 -8.36 4.11 2.08
N ALA A 490 -7.75 4.88 1.20
CA ALA A 490 -6.47 4.51 0.62
C ALA A 490 -5.49 5.68 0.60
N ALA A 491 -4.23 5.38 0.81
CA ALA A 491 -3.13 6.32 0.61
C ALA A 491 -2.74 6.33 -0.87
N GLY A 492 -2.58 7.51 -1.44
CA GLY A 492 -2.18 7.69 -2.84
C GLY A 492 -1.54 9.05 -3.06
N LYS A 493 -1.11 9.30 -4.30
CA LYS A 493 -0.51 10.57 -4.71
C LYS A 493 -1.30 11.20 -5.86
N ASP A 494 -1.37 12.52 -5.85
CA ASP A 494 -1.81 13.34 -6.96
C ASP A 494 -0.67 14.29 -7.32
N ASN A 495 -0.15 14.19 -8.55
CA ASN A 495 0.98 14.98 -9.02
C ASN A 495 2.17 15.02 -8.03
N GLY A 496 2.48 13.87 -7.42
CA GLY A 496 3.58 13.73 -6.45
C GLY A 496 3.21 14.10 -5.00
N THR A 497 2.10 14.77 -4.77
CA THR A 497 1.60 15.15 -3.43
C THR A 497 0.73 14.04 -2.85
N ALA A 498 0.94 13.70 -1.59
CA ALA A 498 0.27 12.58 -0.94
C ALA A 498 -1.05 12.99 -0.26
N TYR A 499 -2.10 12.18 -0.51
CA TYR A 499 -3.44 12.37 0.05
C TYR A 499 -4.05 11.04 0.49
N LEU A 500 -5.02 11.12 1.39
CA LEU A 500 -5.96 10.03 1.65
C LEU A 500 -7.18 10.17 0.75
N TYR A 501 -7.55 9.06 0.12
CA TYR A 501 -8.73 8.96 -0.73
C TYR A 501 -9.81 8.11 -0.09
N SER A 502 -11.08 8.53 -0.24
CA SER A 502 -12.25 7.68 -0.06
C SER A 502 -12.51 6.94 -1.35
N HIS A 503 -12.57 5.63 -1.31
CA HIS A 503 -12.90 4.78 -2.46
C HIS A 503 -14.38 4.41 -2.46
N GLU A 504 -14.86 3.91 -3.61
CA GLU A 504 -16.26 3.52 -3.83
C GLU A 504 -17.25 4.70 -3.66
N THR A 505 -16.78 5.92 -3.93
CA THR A 505 -17.57 7.15 -3.91
C THR A 505 -17.81 7.63 -5.34
N GLY A 506 -19.07 7.68 -5.78
CA GLY A 506 -19.38 8.08 -7.15
C GLY A 506 -18.72 7.20 -8.23
N PHE A 507 -18.40 7.80 -9.39
CA PHE A 507 -17.73 7.14 -10.52
C PHE A 507 -16.64 8.02 -11.15
N ASP A 508 -16.04 8.89 -10.35
CA ASP A 508 -15.07 9.89 -10.77
C ASP A 508 -13.72 9.69 -10.08
N ASN A 509 -12.70 10.32 -10.61
CA ASN A 509 -11.39 10.49 -10.02
C ASN A 509 -11.29 11.91 -9.45
N ASP A 510 -11.71 12.11 -8.19
CA ASP A 510 -11.64 13.39 -7.46
C ASP A 510 -12.18 14.57 -8.30
N GLY A 511 -13.40 14.40 -8.86
CA GLY A 511 -14.04 15.40 -9.70
C GLY A 511 -13.53 15.47 -11.15
N SER A 512 -12.66 14.56 -11.55
CA SER A 512 -12.23 14.36 -12.94
C SER A 512 -12.77 13.03 -13.48
N PRO A 513 -12.95 12.86 -14.78
CA PRO A 513 -13.32 11.57 -15.34
C PRO A 513 -12.29 10.49 -15.01
N MET A 514 -12.75 9.24 -14.84
CA MET A 514 -11.89 8.07 -14.82
C MET A 514 -11.62 7.65 -16.27
N ASP A 515 -10.35 7.70 -16.65
CA ASP A 515 -9.89 7.33 -18.00
C ASP A 515 -9.45 5.88 -18.07
N ASN A 516 -9.31 5.34 -19.29
CA ASN A 516 -8.84 4.01 -19.57
C ASN A 516 -9.64 2.91 -18.83
N VAL A 517 -10.95 3.13 -18.67
CA VAL A 517 -11.85 2.13 -18.09
C VAL A 517 -12.32 1.21 -19.20
N PHE A 518 -12.00 -0.08 -19.15
CA PHE A 518 -12.44 -1.00 -20.19
C PHE A 518 -12.57 -2.45 -19.71
N ILE A 519 -13.31 -3.22 -20.52
CA ILE A 519 -13.32 -4.68 -20.49
C ILE A 519 -13.38 -5.22 -21.91
N GLU A 520 -12.57 -6.23 -22.20
CA GLU A 520 -12.42 -6.85 -23.51
C GLU A 520 -12.65 -8.36 -23.45
N SER A 521 -13.46 -8.87 -24.37
CA SER A 521 -13.67 -10.31 -24.49
C SER A 521 -12.46 -11.00 -25.11
N ALA A 522 -12.32 -12.29 -24.85
CA ALA A 522 -11.48 -13.14 -25.68
C ALA A 522 -11.99 -13.16 -27.13
N ASP A 523 -11.13 -13.57 -28.06
CA ASP A 523 -11.49 -13.77 -29.44
C ASP A 523 -12.54 -14.90 -29.57
N PHE A 524 -13.57 -14.67 -30.35
CA PHE A 524 -14.59 -15.66 -30.66
C PHE A 524 -14.78 -15.80 -32.17
N ASP A 525 -15.24 -16.94 -32.62
CA ASP A 525 -15.46 -17.23 -34.04
C ASP A 525 -16.82 -17.91 -34.32
N ILE A 526 -17.02 -18.28 -35.57
CA ILE A 526 -18.16 -19.08 -36.01
C ILE A 526 -17.65 -20.40 -36.60
N GLY A 527 -18.00 -21.51 -35.96
CA GLY A 527 -17.70 -22.85 -36.48
C GLY A 527 -16.21 -23.12 -36.59
N ASP A 528 -15.47 -22.89 -35.49
CA ASP A 528 -14.04 -23.13 -35.34
C ASP A 528 -13.16 -22.35 -36.34
N GLY A 529 -13.57 -21.12 -36.71
CA GLY A 529 -12.81 -20.23 -37.56
C GLY A 529 -12.69 -20.62 -39.04
N GLU A 530 -13.45 -21.60 -39.51
CA GLU A 530 -13.45 -22.02 -40.92
C GLU A 530 -13.93 -20.93 -41.87
N GLN A 531 -14.79 -20.03 -41.39
CA GLN A 531 -15.45 -19.00 -42.20
C GLN A 531 -15.11 -17.61 -41.70
N PHE A 532 -15.07 -16.66 -42.65
CA PHE A 532 -15.13 -15.25 -42.28
C PHE A 532 -16.49 -14.94 -41.68
N GLN A 533 -16.51 -14.19 -40.61
CA GLN A 533 -17.69 -13.61 -40.03
C GLN A 533 -17.77 -12.10 -40.37
N PHE A 534 -18.98 -11.63 -40.57
CA PHE A 534 -19.29 -10.23 -40.73
C PHE A 534 -20.27 -9.81 -39.63
N VAL A 535 -19.76 -8.96 -38.72
CA VAL A 535 -20.58 -8.39 -37.64
C VAL A 535 -21.24 -7.13 -38.17
N ARG A 536 -22.54 -7.23 -38.43
CA ARG A 536 -23.34 -6.18 -39.05
C ARG A 536 -23.92 -5.20 -38.05
N ARG A 537 -24.27 -5.70 -36.87
CA ARG A 537 -25.00 -4.92 -35.89
C ARG A 537 -24.74 -5.44 -34.47
N PHE A 538 -24.71 -4.50 -33.56
CA PHE A 538 -24.63 -4.73 -32.13
C PHE A 538 -25.89 -4.17 -31.45
N ILE A 539 -26.49 -4.92 -30.54
CA ILE A 539 -27.60 -4.48 -29.69
C ILE A 539 -27.08 -4.43 -28.27
N PRO A 540 -26.87 -3.23 -27.71
CA PRO A 540 -26.34 -3.08 -26.35
C PRO A 540 -27.35 -3.56 -25.31
N ASP A 541 -26.83 -4.18 -24.25
CA ASP A 541 -27.52 -4.45 -23.01
C ASP A 541 -26.64 -3.93 -21.87
N VAL A 542 -26.74 -2.64 -21.60
CA VAL A 542 -25.92 -1.92 -20.63
C VAL A 542 -26.83 -1.09 -19.74
N LYS A 543 -26.62 -1.23 -18.43
CA LYS A 543 -27.25 -0.36 -17.43
C LYS A 543 -26.28 0.72 -17.06
N PHE A 544 -26.62 1.96 -17.39
CA PHE A 544 -25.88 3.11 -16.90
C PHE A 544 -26.28 3.44 -15.45
N THR A 545 -25.30 3.90 -14.69
CA THR A 545 -25.44 4.31 -13.27
C THR A 545 -24.62 5.57 -13.06
N GLY A 546 -24.79 6.20 -11.89
CA GLY A 546 -24.07 7.43 -11.55
C GLY A 546 -24.85 8.70 -11.94
N ASN A 547 -24.29 9.84 -11.62
CA ASN A 547 -24.90 11.17 -11.75
C ASN A 547 -24.12 12.04 -12.76
N SER A 548 -24.11 11.65 -14.01
CA SER A 548 -23.57 12.53 -15.05
C SER A 548 -24.53 13.70 -15.31
N SER A 549 -23.99 14.90 -15.43
CA SER A 549 -24.77 16.09 -15.86
C SER A 549 -24.94 16.14 -17.37
N GLY A 550 -24.16 15.37 -18.13
CA GLY A 550 -24.23 15.23 -19.58
C GLY A 550 -24.91 13.93 -20.01
N THR A 551 -24.72 13.56 -21.27
CA THR A 551 -25.25 12.33 -21.84
C THR A 551 -24.31 11.18 -21.52
N GLN A 552 -24.78 10.24 -20.64
CA GLN A 552 -24.00 9.03 -20.31
C GLN A 552 -23.79 8.19 -21.57
N LYS A 553 -22.54 7.98 -21.93
CA LYS A 553 -22.15 7.17 -23.09
C LYS A 553 -20.86 6.38 -22.80
N ILE A 554 -20.70 5.27 -23.49
CA ILE A 554 -19.48 4.47 -23.54
C ILE A 554 -19.25 4.02 -24.98
N ASN A 555 -18.05 3.61 -25.28
CA ASN A 555 -17.67 3.07 -26.57
C ASN A 555 -17.80 1.55 -26.63
N LEU A 556 -18.23 1.07 -27.76
CA LEU A 556 -18.06 -0.29 -28.23
C LEU A 556 -16.93 -0.28 -29.26
N VAL A 557 -15.90 -1.08 -29.02
CA VAL A 557 -14.85 -1.35 -30.00
C VAL A 557 -15.00 -2.79 -30.48
N LEU A 558 -15.19 -2.95 -31.78
CA LEU A 558 -15.18 -4.26 -32.43
C LEU A 558 -13.84 -4.46 -33.11
N LYS A 559 -13.13 -5.46 -32.66
CA LYS A 559 -11.86 -5.89 -33.21
C LYS A 559 -12.07 -7.14 -34.05
N ALA A 560 -11.43 -7.26 -35.21
CA ALA A 560 -11.46 -8.46 -36.02
C ALA A 560 -10.08 -8.76 -36.58
N ARG A 561 -9.75 -10.06 -36.66
CA ARG A 561 -8.49 -10.58 -37.24
C ARG A 561 -8.72 -11.86 -38.03
N ASN A 562 -7.74 -12.21 -38.85
CA ASN A 562 -7.89 -13.40 -39.71
C ASN A 562 -7.33 -14.68 -39.07
N PHE A 563 -6.35 -14.57 -38.20
CA PHE A 563 -5.70 -15.68 -37.50
C PHE A 563 -5.39 -15.30 -36.06
N PRO A 564 -5.30 -16.26 -35.13
CA PRO A 564 -4.87 -16.00 -33.75
C PRO A 564 -3.51 -15.29 -33.74
N GLY A 565 -3.42 -14.18 -32.98
CA GLY A 565 -2.20 -13.38 -32.85
C GLY A 565 -1.85 -12.50 -34.06
N ASP A 566 -2.67 -12.48 -35.10
CA ASP A 566 -2.48 -11.64 -36.29
C ASP A 566 -2.86 -10.16 -35.98
N SER A 567 -2.41 -9.26 -36.82
CA SER A 567 -2.80 -7.86 -36.78
C SER A 567 -4.30 -7.71 -37.03
N LEU A 568 -4.91 -6.70 -36.38
CA LEU A 568 -6.34 -6.41 -36.58
C LEU A 568 -6.64 -6.02 -38.02
N THR A 569 -7.62 -6.68 -38.64
CA THR A 569 -8.18 -6.30 -39.95
C THR A 569 -9.27 -5.26 -39.82
N THR A 570 -9.90 -5.17 -38.66
CA THR A 570 -10.91 -4.18 -38.31
C THR A 570 -10.73 -3.77 -36.85
N ASP A 571 -10.75 -2.47 -36.63
CA ASP A 571 -10.81 -1.84 -35.31
C ASP A 571 -11.82 -0.70 -35.43
N GLN A 572 -13.07 -0.97 -35.05
CA GLN A 572 -14.18 -0.04 -35.22
C GLN A 572 -14.72 0.40 -33.87
N THR A 573 -14.58 1.67 -33.55
CA THR A 573 -15.18 2.30 -32.37
C THR A 573 -16.53 2.92 -32.69
N SER A 574 -17.49 2.76 -31.81
CA SER A 574 -18.82 3.34 -31.91
C SER A 574 -19.37 3.68 -30.54
N SER A 575 -19.67 4.94 -30.30
CA SER A 575 -20.29 5.40 -29.04
C SER A 575 -21.78 5.02 -28.99
N PHE A 576 -22.26 4.70 -27.80
CA PHE A 576 -23.68 4.47 -27.55
C PHE A 576 -24.11 4.93 -26.14
N THR A 577 -25.40 5.19 -25.99
CA THR A 577 -26.04 5.71 -24.78
C THR A 577 -27.12 4.76 -24.27
N ALA A 578 -27.73 5.06 -23.12
CA ALA A 578 -28.84 4.31 -22.56
C ALA A 578 -30.07 4.21 -23.49
N THR A 579 -30.23 5.15 -24.40
CA THR A 579 -31.36 5.19 -25.37
C THR A 579 -31.02 4.56 -26.70
N THR A 580 -29.77 4.15 -26.93
CA THR A 580 -29.33 3.53 -28.17
C THR A 580 -29.90 2.11 -28.29
N THR A 581 -30.77 1.89 -29.28
CA THR A 581 -31.41 0.58 -29.51
C THR A 581 -30.52 -0.38 -30.31
N LYS A 582 -29.63 0.15 -31.12
CA LYS A 582 -28.71 -0.61 -31.98
C LYS A 582 -27.52 0.23 -32.40
N VAL A 583 -26.40 -0.41 -32.62
CA VAL A 583 -25.20 0.15 -33.25
C VAL A 583 -24.94 -0.63 -34.53
N ASP A 584 -24.90 0.05 -35.67
CA ASP A 584 -24.58 -0.60 -36.95
C ASP A 584 -23.06 -0.66 -37.10
N THR A 585 -22.53 -1.85 -37.39
CA THR A 585 -21.10 -2.15 -37.42
C THR A 585 -20.69 -2.80 -38.73
N ARG A 586 -19.39 -2.84 -39.04
CA ARG A 586 -18.85 -3.41 -40.29
C ARG A 586 -17.55 -4.17 -40.06
N ALA A 587 -17.46 -4.92 -38.99
CA ALA A 587 -16.29 -5.73 -38.69
C ALA A 587 -16.30 -7.02 -39.49
N ARG A 588 -15.19 -7.35 -40.16
CA ARG A 588 -15.00 -8.59 -40.92
C ARG A 588 -13.68 -9.25 -40.55
N GLY A 589 -13.71 -10.49 -40.15
CA GLY A 589 -12.56 -11.31 -39.83
C GLY A 589 -12.96 -12.76 -39.62
N ARG A 590 -12.04 -13.65 -39.35
CA ARG A 590 -12.33 -15.01 -38.90
C ARG A 590 -12.62 -15.03 -37.41
N GLN A 591 -11.92 -14.18 -36.67
CA GLN A 591 -12.08 -13.99 -35.23
C GLN A 591 -12.51 -12.55 -34.96
N ALA A 592 -13.29 -12.36 -33.91
CA ALA A 592 -13.71 -11.05 -33.44
C ALA A 592 -13.63 -10.98 -31.91
N ALA A 593 -13.34 -9.80 -31.39
CA ALA A 593 -13.44 -9.47 -29.97
C ALA A 593 -14.30 -8.23 -29.77
N VAL A 594 -14.92 -8.13 -28.62
CA VAL A 594 -15.75 -6.99 -28.21
C VAL A 594 -15.10 -6.33 -27.00
N ARG A 595 -14.84 -5.04 -27.12
CA ARG A 595 -14.35 -4.21 -26.01
C ARG A 595 -15.35 -3.11 -25.70
N PHE A 596 -15.67 -2.97 -24.44
CA PHE A 596 -16.43 -1.83 -23.91
C PHE A 596 -15.47 -0.95 -23.15
N GLU A 597 -15.50 0.35 -23.43
CA GLU A 597 -14.58 1.27 -22.80
C GLU A 597 -15.20 2.64 -22.55
N SER A 598 -14.61 3.42 -21.63
CA SER A 598 -14.93 4.82 -21.47
C SER A 598 -14.66 5.57 -22.78
N ASP A 599 -15.46 6.60 -23.06
CA ASP A 599 -15.25 7.48 -24.23
C ASP A 599 -14.29 8.61 -23.83
N ASP A 600 -12.99 8.31 -23.83
CA ASP A 600 -11.97 9.23 -23.32
C ASP A 600 -11.78 10.49 -24.16
N ASP A 601 -12.32 10.51 -25.39
CA ASP A 601 -12.34 11.68 -26.29
C ASP A 601 -13.59 12.56 -26.13
N ALA A 602 -14.57 12.12 -25.32
CA ALA A 602 -15.80 12.89 -25.13
C ALA A 602 -15.59 14.14 -24.24
N GLU A 603 -16.53 15.08 -24.33
CA GLU A 603 -16.58 16.23 -23.43
C GLU A 603 -16.59 15.78 -21.96
N THR A 604 -15.86 16.47 -21.09
CA THR A 604 -15.75 16.14 -19.66
C THR A 604 -17.14 15.98 -19.00
N VAL A 605 -18.11 16.79 -19.37
CA VAL A 605 -19.48 16.74 -18.83
C VAL A 605 -20.20 15.42 -19.15
N ASP A 606 -19.87 14.77 -20.26
CA ASP A 606 -20.45 13.48 -20.68
C ASP A 606 -19.73 12.28 -20.07
N ARG A 607 -18.51 12.47 -19.59
CA ARG A 607 -17.64 11.42 -19.00
C ARG A 607 -17.72 11.37 -17.47
N LEU A 608 -17.94 12.53 -16.86
CA LEU A 608 -17.94 12.69 -15.40
C LEU A 608 -19.16 11.98 -14.81
N GLY A 609 -18.96 11.20 -13.76
CA GLY A 609 -20.02 10.49 -13.04
C GLY A 609 -20.64 9.31 -13.80
N VAL A 610 -20.00 8.80 -14.85
CA VAL A 610 -20.52 7.69 -15.64
C VAL A 610 -20.09 6.36 -15.04
N GLY A 611 -21.06 5.60 -14.50
CA GLY A 611 -20.95 4.20 -14.19
C GLY A 611 -21.70 3.33 -15.18
N PHE A 612 -21.25 2.11 -15.38
CA PHE A 612 -21.93 1.17 -16.26
C PHE A 612 -21.82 -0.28 -15.77
N ARG A 613 -22.81 -1.07 -16.14
CA ARG A 613 -22.84 -2.51 -15.95
C ARG A 613 -23.30 -3.18 -17.23
N ILE A 614 -22.51 -4.14 -17.71
CA ILE A 614 -22.75 -4.79 -19.00
C ILE A 614 -23.53 -6.07 -18.76
N GLY A 615 -24.65 -6.22 -19.47
CA GLY A 615 -25.49 -7.40 -19.49
C GLY A 615 -25.18 -8.32 -20.68
N ALA A 616 -26.20 -9.02 -21.15
CA ALA A 616 -26.08 -9.96 -22.24
C ALA A 616 -26.29 -9.28 -23.60
N THR A 617 -25.22 -8.98 -24.27
CA THR A 617 -25.21 -8.31 -25.57
C THR A 617 -25.68 -9.23 -26.70
N ARG A 618 -26.16 -8.63 -27.81
CA ARG A 618 -26.55 -9.38 -29.00
C ARG A 618 -25.81 -8.85 -30.21
N LEU A 619 -25.30 -9.79 -31.02
CA LEU A 619 -24.60 -9.49 -32.27
C LEU A 619 -25.38 -10.11 -33.45
N ASP A 620 -25.53 -9.33 -34.52
CA ASP A 620 -25.96 -9.81 -35.82
C ASP A 620 -24.73 -10.20 -36.63
N ILE A 621 -24.41 -11.48 -36.57
CA ILE A 621 -23.21 -12.03 -37.20
C ILE A 621 -23.64 -12.88 -38.41
N GLN A 622 -22.98 -12.68 -39.53
CA GLN A 622 -23.25 -13.39 -40.76
C GLN A 622 -21.99 -14.07 -41.29
N PRO A 623 -22.05 -15.35 -41.68
CA PRO A 623 -20.96 -15.99 -42.41
C PRO A 623 -20.70 -15.23 -43.73
N ASN A 624 -19.43 -14.93 -43.99
CA ASN A 624 -19.03 -14.14 -45.17
C ASN A 624 -17.93 -14.82 -46.00
N GLY A 625 -18.19 -16.10 -46.33
CA GLY A 625 -17.30 -16.89 -47.17
C GLY A 625 -16.13 -17.52 -46.41
N ARG A 626 -15.37 -18.38 -47.13
CA ARG A 626 -14.18 -19.08 -46.61
C ARG A 626 -12.83 -18.44 -47.06
N ARG A 627 -12.89 -17.44 -47.94
CA ARG A 627 -11.73 -16.71 -48.47
C ARG A 627 -11.91 -15.20 -48.35
#